data_3755db107f47289f4a5a1dae2f053cef
#
_entry.id   3755db107f47289f4a5a1dae2f053cef
#
_cell.length_a   1.000
_cell.length_b   1.000
_cell.length_c   1.000
_cell.angle_alpha   90.00
_cell.angle_beta   90.00
_cell.angle_gamma   90.00
#
_symmetry.space_group_name_H-M   'P 1'
#
loop_
_entity.id
_entity.type
_entity.pdbx_description
1 polymer ?
#
loop_
_entity_poly.entity_id
_entity_poly.type
_entity_poly.pdbx_seq_one_letter_code
_entity_poly.pdbx_strand_id
1 'polypeptide(L)'
;MTVADPHDAASAAHARPTPAVRVQSVSIRHEGRDTTTPTEVTFDVDPGEVVLLLGPSGCGKSTLALALNGLVPHAVPAELTGTVTVSGMRTAHETVARLSERVAMVFQDPDSQMVTGTLLDEVAFGPENLLLDRAEVLSRAEESLRQVGLWERRGDNPDTLSGGGRQRLAIACALAMKAPVLVLDEPTANLDPAGIDEVYAVLRSLVDGGDHAIVLVEHNLDAAIELVDRVIVLDRTGRLAIQGPTREVLADRVDELMRLGVWLPVALLAALRLRAAGIRLDPLPLTPHELTAALEAQDALPAPAVAGAVDETVATGVARTPPAAEPAVRVTALDLDRGRTRILNGIDVTIDRGSFVAIVGTNGAGKTTLLQAIAGVIRAPAGRIDVLGLDPAKADARTLARTVGFVFQNPEHQFIKSTVAEELAHGPRLQGIPADEVEARVSAMLERFDLQELRDEHPFLLSGGQKRRLSVGTALIDGAPLLALDEPTFGQDRARASELLTLLDGLNAQGTTVLVVTHDLQLVAEHSSHILVLDSGRVAAFGTTASVLASDALDEAGLRRPPLARAFRELERHPSWRSVTRLRDLPSGPTS
;
A
#
# COMPACT_ATOMS: atom_id res chain seq x y z
N MET A 1 54.98 52.62 13.60
CA MET A 1 53.49 52.69 13.56
C MET A 1 53.09 52.29 12.17
N THR A 2 52.85 51.04 12.01
CA THR A 2 52.35 50.43 10.71
C THR A 2 50.86 50.15 10.89
N VAL A 3 50.06 50.85 10.12
CA VAL A 3 48.62 50.74 10.13
C VAL A 3 48.24 49.39 9.52
N ALA A 4 47.49 48.54 10.25
CA ALA A 4 46.93 47.30 9.78
C ALA A 4 45.70 47.59 8.91
N ASP A 5 45.64 46.95 7.75
CA ASP A 5 44.57 47.03 6.76
C ASP A 5 43.32 46.30 7.26
N PRO A 6 42.10 46.89 7.21
CA PRO A 6 40.87 46.26 7.73
C PRO A 6 40.12 45.39 6.71
N HIS A 7 40.80 44.70 5.79
CA HIS A 7 40.15 43.93 4.73
C HIS A 7 40.25 42.38 4.82
N ASP A 8 40.60 41.85 6.01
CA ASP A 8 40.74 40.38 6.16
C ASP A 8 39.69 39.74 7.08
N ALA A 9 38.47 40.28 7.09
CA ALA A 9 37.36 39.74 7.89
C ALA A 9 36.10 39.47 7.04
N ALA A 10 36.25 38.74 5.94
CA ALA A 10 35.07 38.30 5.15
C ALA A 10 35.41 37.06 4.34
N SER A 11 35.50 35.91 4.98
CA SER A 11 35.24 34.59 4.37
C SER A 11 35.25 33.48 5.43
N ALA A 12 34.43 33.58 6.45
CA ALA A 12 33.96 32.41 7.14
C ALA A 12 32.85 31.81 6.27
N ALA A 13 33.23 31.14 5.18
CA ALA A 13 32.34 30.25 4.49
C ALA A 13 31.78 29.28 5.53
N HIS A 14 30.46 29.28 5.75
CA HIS A 14 29.78 28.32 6.60
C HIS A 14 30.12 26.94 6.03
N ALA A 15 31.03 26.22 6.68
CA ALA A 15 31.34 24.86 6.37
C ALA A 15 30.00 24.08 6.46
N ARG A 16 29.52 23.52 5.36
CA ARG A 16 28.34 22.67 5.41
C ARG A 16 28.58 21.60 6.47
N PRO A 17 27.58 21.30 7.33
CA PRO A 17 27.73 20.23 8.31
C PRO A 17 28.10 18.93 7.58
N THR A 18 28.89 18.09 8.25
CA THR A 18 29.22 16.78 7.69
C THR A 18 27.91 15.98 7.53
N PRO A 19 27.56 15.51 6.35
CA PRO A 19 26.31 14.81 6.15
C PRO A 19 26.25 13.54 6.98
N ALA A 20 25.05 13.23 7.49
CA ALA A 20 24.77 12.00 8.23
C ALA A 20 24.90 10.77 7.34
N VAL A 21 24.48 10.89 6.08
CA VAL A 21 24.63 9.87 5.04
C VAL A 21 25.28 10.47 3.81
N ARG A 22 26.23 9.77 3.23
CA ARG A 22 26.83 10.13 1.94
C ARG A 22 26.91 8.91 1.04
N VAL A 23 26.31 9.02 -0.14
CA VAL A 23 26.29 8.02 -1.20
C VAL A 23 27.02 8.60 -2.42
N GLN A 24 28.06 7.93 -2.91
CA GLN A 24 28.89 8.43 -4.01
C GLN A 24 29.08 7.38 -5.08
N SER A 25 28.48 7.61 -6.26
CA SER A 25 28.53 6.76 -7.46
C SER A 25 28.26 5.28 -7.16
N VAL A 26 27.26 5.02 -6.32
CA VAL A 26 26.96 3.67 -5.84
C VAL A 26 26.19 2.89 -6.89
N SER A 27 26.72 1.71 -7.20
CA SER A 27 26.05 0.71 -8.02
C SER A 27 26.09 -0.64 -7.31
N ILE A 28 24.97 -1.38 -7.37
CA ILE A 28 24.82 -2.66 -6.66
C ILE A 28 24.27 -3.71 -7.63
N ARG A 29 24.94 -4.87 -7.67
CA ARG A 29 24.51 -6.04 -8.44
C ARG A 29 24.41 -7.24 -7.51
N HIS A 30 23.20 -7.75 -7.29
CA HIS A 30 23.00 -8.96 -6.50
C HIS A 30 23.61 -10.19 -7.15
N GLU A 31 24.12 -11.10 -6.35
CA GLU A 31 24.67 -12.37 -6.83
C GLU A 31 23.61 -13.16 -7.63
N GLY A 32 24.00 -13.70 -8.77
CA GLY A 32 23.08 -14.42 -9.66
C GLY A 32 22.14 -13.56 -10.50
N ARG A 33 22.30 -12.23 -10.49
CA ARG A 33 21.56 -11.32 -11.38
C ARG A 33 22.50 -10.59 -12.33
N ASP A 34 22.07 -10.44 -13.58
CA ASP A 34 22.82 -9.69 -14.60
C ASP A 34 22.55 -8.17 -14.54
N THR A 35 21.46 -7.77 -13.86
CA THR A 35 21.05 -6.36 -13.77
C THR A 35 21.70 -5.68 -12.56
N THR A 36 22.23 -4.48 -12.77
CA THR A 36 22.76 -3.61 -11.72
C THR A 36 21.71 -2.56 -11.36
N THR A 37 21.23 -2.62 -10.14
CA THR A 37 20.26 -1.65 -9.59
C THR A 37 20.43 -1.53 -8.07
N PRO A 38 20.67 -0.31 -7.52
CA PRO A 38 20.82 1.00 -8.19
C PRO A 38 22.08 1.13 -9.03
N THR A 39 22.18 2.21 -9.85
CA THR A 39 23.30 2.45 -10.76
C THR A 39 23.82 3.88 -10.64
N GLU A 40 25.10 4.05 -10.26
CA GLU A 40 25.83 5.33 -10.18
C GLU A 40 25.11 6.41 -9.38
N VAL A 41 24.42 6.02 -8.29
CA VAL A 41 23.64 6.94 -7.45
C VAL A 41 24.56 7.78 -6.57
N THR A 42 24.30 9.09 -6.52
CA THR A 42 25.05 10.04 -5.69
C THR A 42 24.11 11.03 -5.00
N PHE A 43 24.11 11.06 -3.67
CA PHE A 43 23.41 12.04 -2.84
C PHE A 43 23.98 12.07 -1.41
N ASP A 44 23.67 13.12 -0.69
CA ASP A 44 23.97 13.26 0.74
C ASP A 44 22.65 13.42 1.51
N VAL A 45 22.65 13.12 2.82
CA VAL A 45 21.54 13.43 3.76
C VAL A 45 22.15 14.17 4.94
N ASP A 46 21.62 15.34 5.26
CA ASP A 46 22.10 16.15 6.37
C ASP A 46 21.52 15.68 7.72
N PRO A 47 22.18 15.96 8.85
CA PRO A 47 21.63 15.67 10.18
C PRO A 47 20.26 16.35 10.37
N GLY A 48 19.27 15.62 10.88
CA GLY A 48 17.90 16.10 11.07
C GLY A 48 17.05 16.21 9.81
N GLU A 49 17.60 15.91 8.63
CA GLU A 49 16.88 15.97 7.36
C GLU A 49 16.06 14.71 7.13
N VAL A 50 14.82 14.87 6.62
CA VAL A 50 13.96 13.79 6.16
C VAL A 50 13.99 13.72 4.64
N VAL A 51 14.56 12.64 4.10
CA VAL A 51 14.69 12.41 2.66
C VAL A 51 13.78 11.27 2.23
N LEU A 52 12.94 11.53 1.24
CA LEU A 52 12.07 10.54 0.62
C LEU A 52 12.73 9.98 -0.65
N LEU A 53 12.92 8.67 -0.68
CA LEU A 53 13.45 7.97 -1.83
C LEU A 53 12.32 7.38 -2.67
N LEU A 54 12.11 7.91 -3.86
CA LEU A 54 11.07 7.52 -4.82
C LEU A 54 11.64 6.82 -6.05
N GLY A 55 10.78 6.15 -6.79
CA GLY A 55 11.08 5.50 -8.05
C GLY A 55 10.20 4.28 -8.28
N PRO A 56 10.16 3.75 -9.52
CA PRO A 56 9.38 2.56 -9.85
C PRO A 56 9.82 1.33 -9.05
N SER A 57 8.96 0.32 -8.96
CA SER A 57 9.32 -0.95 -8.34
C SER A 57 10.49 -1.62 -9.07
N GLY A 58 11.43 -2.16 -8.29
CA GLY A 58 12.61 -2.83 -8.82
C GLY A 58 13.77 -1.91 -9.24
N CYS A 59 13.65 -0.58 -9.08
CA CYS A 59 14.75 0.35 -9.38
C CYS A 59 15.87 0.38 -8.33
N GLY A 60 15.78 -0.42 -7.25
CA GLY A 60 16.85 -0.58 -6.27
C GLY A 60 16.73 0.25 -5.00
N LYS A 61 15.56 0.83 -4.66
CA LYS A 61 15.33 1.62 -3.42
C LYS A 61 15.67 0.82 -2.16
N SER A 62 15.03 -0.35 -1.98
CA SER A 62 15.28 -1.23 -0.83
C SER A 62 16.72 -1.77 -0.81
N THR A 63 17.30 -2.07 -1.98
CA THR A 63 18.70 -2.45 -2.10
C THR A 63 19.63 -1.33 -1.62
N LEU A 64 19.32 -0.08 -1.98
CA LEU A 64 20.07 1.09 -1.50
C LEU A 64 19.89 1.27 0.02
N ALA A 65 18.67 1.11 0.54
CA ALA A 65 18.38 1.14 1.97
C ALA A 65 19.21 0.09 2.74
N LEU A 66 19.32 -1.14 2.22
CA LEU A 66 20.17 -2.19 2.78
C LEU A 66 21.68 -1.87 2.70
N ALA A 67 22.11 -1.07 1.75
CA ALA A 67 23.50 -0.64 1.67
C ALA A 67 23.82 0.46 2.70
N LEU A 68 22.83 1.25 3.13
CA LEU A 68 23.00 2.27 4.17
C LEU A 68 23.31 1.64 5.55
N ASN A 69 22.70 0.49 5.86
CA ASN A 69 22.93 -0.21 7.13
C ASN A 69 24.01 -1.31 7.04
N GLY A 70 24.61 -1.50 5.86
CA GLY A 70 25.67 -2.49 5.62
C GLY A 70 25.20 -3.93 5.44
N LEU A 71 23.89 -4.22 5.44
CA LEU A 71 23.39 -5.56 5.11
C LEU A 71 23.79 -5.96 3.68
N VAL A 72 23.84 -5.01 2.75
CA VAL A 72 24.52 -5.14 1.48
C VAL A 72 25.89 -4.46 1.62
N PRO A 73 27.01 -5.16 1.38
CA PRO A 73 27.15 -6.52 0.85
C PRO A 73 27.33 -7.65 1.91
N HIS A 74 27.28 -7.33 3.23
CA HIS A 74 27.77 -8.25 4.27
C HIS A 74 26.84 -9.45 4.56
N ALA A 75 25.54 -9.23 4.57
CA ALA A 75 24.53 -10.27 4.84
C ALA A 75 23.77 -10.67 3.58
N VAL A 76 23.54 -9.72 2.68
CA VAL A 76 22.92 -9.96 1.37
C VAL A 76 24.04 -9.91 0.31
N PRO A 77 24.41 -11.05 -0.28
CA PRO A 77 25.50 -11.12 -1.26
C PRO A 77 25.25 -10.25 -2.48
N ALA A 78 26.12 -9.26 -2.69
CA ALA A 78 26.06 -8.36 -3.83
C ALA A 78 27.44 -7.73 -4.08
N GLU A 79 27.69 -7.38 -5.35
CA GLU A 79 28.81 -6.53 -5.72
C GLU A 79 28.39 -5.07 -5.56
N LEU A 80 29.08 -4.35 -4.66
CA LEU A 80 28.87 -2.93 -4.42
C LEU A 80 30.07 -2.15 -4.92
N THR A 81 29.83 -1.22 -5.84
CA THR A 81 30.84 -0.26 -6.31
C THR A 81 30.46 1.14 -5.87
N GLY A 82 31.43 2.05 -5.83
CA GLY A 82 31.24 3.37 -5.23
C GLY A 82 31.44 3.36 -3.72
N THR A 83 30.90 4.35 -3.01
CA THR A 83 31.08 4.48 -1.57
C THR A 83 29.80 4.90 -0.86
N VAL A 84 29.43 4.17 0.18
CA VAL A 84 28.38 4.54 1.14
C VAL A 84 29.05 4.85 2.48
N THR A 85 28.78 6.04 3.02
CA THR A 85 29.28 6.46 4.32
C THR A 85 28.12 6.92 5.21
N VAL A 86 28.03 6.38 6.42
CA VAL A 86 27.03 6.78 7.42
C VAL A 86 27.75 7.23 8.69
N SER A 87 27.48 8.45 9.13
CA SER A 87 28.17 9.08 10.28
C SER A 87 29.70 8.93 10.22
N GLY A 88 30.28 9.09 9.01
CA GLY A 88 31.72 8.97 8.77
C GLY A 88 32.25 7.55 8.61
N MET A 89 31.45 6.50 8.79
CA MET A 89 31.83 5.10 8.63
C MET A 89 31.48 4.59 7.22
N ARG A 90 32.42 3.92 6.53
CA ARG A 90 32.15 3.27 5.24
C ARG A 90 31.44 1.95 5.46
N THR A 91 30.20 1.81 4.98
CA THR A 91 29.36 0.63 5.25
C THR A 91 29.96 -0.68 4.72
N ALA A 92 30.66 -0.65 3.59
CA ALA A 92 31.31 -1.83 3.01
C ALA A 92 32.56 -2.31 3.78
N HIS A 93 33.10 -1.52 4.72
CA HIS A 93 34.31 -1.85 5.46
C HIS A 93 34.09 -2.08 6.95
N GLU A 94 32.91 -1.75 7.46
CA GLU A 94 32.53 -1.92 8.87
C GLU A 94 31.60 -3.11 9.04
N THR A 95 31.60 -3.72 10.22
CA THR A 95 30.64 -4.78 10.51
C THR A 95 29.24 -4.24 10.71
N VAL A 96 28.22 -5.04 10.38
CA VAL A 96 26.81 -4.65 10.60
C VAL A 96 26.55 -4.30 12.06
N ALA A 97 27.17 -4.99 13.01
CA ALA A 97 27.06 -4.71 14.45
C ALA A 97 27.57 -3.29 14.80
N ARG A 98 28.68 -2.82 14.22
CA ARG A 98 29.16 -1.45 14.44
C ARG A 98 28.31 -0.41 13.73
N LEU A 99 27.79 -0.73 12.57
CA LEU A 99 26.91 0.15 11.81
C LEU A 99 25.57 0.33 12.52
N SER A 100 25.05 -0.69 13.22
CA SER A 100 23.79 -0.58 13.96
C SER A 100 23.78 0.47 15.10
N GLU A 101 24.97 0.90 15.56
CA GLU A 101 25.10 2.05 16.46
C GLU A 101 24.90 3.41 15.74
N ARG A 102 24.94 3.45 14.41
CA ARG A 102 24.91 4.68 13.60
C ARG A 102 23.68 4.75 12.70
N VAL A 103 23.16 3.61 12.32
CA VAL A 103 21.98 3.51 11.45
C VAL A 103 21.08 2.38 11.90
N ALA A 104 19.88 2.70 12.30
CA ALA A 104 18.82 1.73 12.57
C ALA A 104 17.88 1.61 11.37
N MET A 105 17.38 0.42 11.12
CA MET A 105 16.52 0.15 9.97
C MET A 105 15.22 -0.53 10.40
N VAL A 106 14.13 -0.08 9.80
CA VAL A 106 12.81 -0.71 9.87
C VAL A 106 12.50 -1.27 8.48
N PHE A 107 12.27 -2.58 8.40
CA PHE A 107 11.98 -3.27 7.15
C PHE A 107 10.48 -3.19 6.80
N GLN A 108 10.17 -3.45 5.53
CA GLN A 108 8.81 -3.48 5.00
C GLN A 108 7.92 -4.50 5.72
N ASP A 109 8.48 -5.66 6.08
CA ASP A 109 7.79 -6.71 6.82
C ASP A 109 8.26 -6.76 8.28
N PRO A 110 7.48 -6.23 9.24
CA PRO A 110 7.86 -6.23 10.64
C PRO A 110 7.95 -7.65 11.23
N ASP A 111 7.20 -8.62 10.70
CA ASP A 111 7.21 -10.00 11.22
C ASP A 111 8.58 -10.67 11.01
N SER A 112 9.30 -10.27 9.97
CA SER A 112 10.66 -10.77 9.71
C SER A 112 11.71 -10.26 10.70
N GLN A 113 11.37 -9.25 11.52
CA GLN A 113 12.26 -8.64 12.51
C GLN A 113 12.01 -9.14 13.94
N MET A 114 10.82 -9.72 14.22
CA MET A 114 10.43 -10.14 15.55
C MET A 114 11.09 -11.48 15.92
N VAL A 115 11.81 -11.51 17.06
CA VAL A 115 12.58 -12.68 17.48
C VAL A 115 12.29 -13.14 18.92
N THR A 116 11.65 -12.28 19.74
CA THR A 116 11.43 -12.55 21.16
C THR A 116 9.96 -12.77 21.53
N GLY A 117 9.71 -13.20 22.76
CA GLY A 117 8.36 -13.54 23.23
C GLY A 117 7.58 -12.41 23.87
N THR A 118 8.21 -11.26 24.18
CA THR A 118 7.55 -10.09 24.77
C THR A 118 8.00 -8.80 24.09
N LEU A 119 7.14 -7.77 24.13
CA LEU A 119 7.49 -6.47 23.56
C LEU A 119 8.71 -5.85 24.25
N LEU A 120 8.83 -6.03 25.57
CA LEU A 120 9.97 -5.50 26.31
C LEU A 120 11.27 -6.17 25.89
N ASP A 121 11.29 -7.49 25.81
CA ASP A 121 12.47 -8.26 25.39
C ASP A 121 12.85 -7.93 23.94
N GLU A 122 11.85 -7.70 23.09
CA GLU A 122 12.06 -7.33 21.67
C GLU A 122 12.81 -6.00 21.55
N VAL A 123 12.36 -4.98 22.28
CA VAL A 123 13.00 -3.66 22.26
C VAL A 123 14.35 -3.67 22.98
N ALA A 124 14.51 -4.48 24.03
CA ALA A 124 15.75 -4.65 24.75
C ALA A 124 16.83 -5.40 23.95
N PHE A 125 16.44 -6.25 23.00
CA PHE A 125 17.33 -7.15 22.27
C PHE A 125 18.50 -6.41 21.58
N GLY A 126 18.23 -5.30 20.89
CA GLY A 126 19.27 -4.51 20.25
C GLY A 126 20.28 -3.90 21.25
N PRO A 127 19.84 -3.13 22.25
CA PRO A 127 20.68 -2.57 23.30
C PRO A 127 21.47 -3.62 24.08
N GLU A 128 20.91 -4.82 24.35
CA GLU A 128 21.64 -5.93 24.98
C GLU A 128 22.79 -6.44 24.09
N ASN A 129 22.57 -6.58 22.79
CA ASN A 129 23.62 -6.96 21.84
C ASN A 129 24.74 -5.90 21.70
N LEU A 130 24.46 -4.63 22.03
CA LEU A 130 25.47 -3.58 22.16
C LEU A 130 26.24 -3.65 23.50
N LEU A 131 25.94 -4.65 24.34
CA LEU A 131 26.58 -4.86 25.63
C LEU A 131 26.43 -3.66 26.59
N LEU A 132 25.31 -2.95 26.50
CA LEU A 132 24.97 -1.87 27.42
C LEU A 132 24.64 -2.42 28.80
N ASP A 133 24.82 -1.61 29.85
CA ASP A 133 24.42 -2.04 31.17
C ASP A 133 22.89 -2.18 31.30
N ARG A 134 22.45 -3.01 32.25
CA ARG A 134 21.02 -3.34 32.41
C ARG A 134 20.13 -2.11 32.65
N ALA A 135 20.64 -1.09 33.33
CA ALA A 135 19.83 0.09 33.63
C ALA A 135 19.60 0.91 32.38
N GLU A 136 20.62 1.07 31.54
CA GLU A 136 20.52 1.75 30.24
C GLU A 136 19.62 0.96 29.27
N VAL A 137 19.74 -0.37 29.19
CA VAL A 137 18.87 -1.23 28.36
C VAL A 137 17.40 -1.01 28.72
N LEU A 138 17.05 -1.10 30.00
CA LEU A 138 15.68 -0.94 30.46
C LEU A 138 15.18 0.49 30.26
N SER A 139 16.03 1.50 30.47
CA SER A 139 15.68 2.91 30.24
C SER A 139 15.35 3.18 28.78
N ARG A 140 16.19 2.69 27.85
CA ARG A 140 15.94 2.84 26.41
C ARG A 140 14.70 2.09 25.95
N ALA A 141 14.48 0.88 26.45
CA ALA A 141 13.31 0.10 26.12
C ALA A 141 12.01 0.76 26.62
N GLU A 142 12.01 1.30 27.85
CA GLU A 142 10.86 2.03 28.37
C GLU A 142 10.59 3.31 27.58
N GLU A 143 11.61 4.12 27.32
CA GLU A 143 11.51 5.35 26.55
C GLU A 143 10.91 5.09 25.17
N SER A 144 11.48 4.13 24.43
CA SER A 144 11.04 3.78 23.09
C SER A 144 9.63 3.20 23.03
N LEU A 145 9.27 2.30 23.97
CA LEU A 145 7.92 1.75 24.06
C LEU A 145 6.87 2.81 24.41
N ARG A 146 7.22 3.80 25.27
CA ARG A 146 6.35 4.94 25.56
C ARG A 146 6.14 5.82 24.35
N GLN A 147 7.21 6.11 23.61
CA GLN A 147 7.19 6.95 22.42
C GLN A 147 6.26 6.39 21.32
N VAL A 148 6.22 5.08 21.17
CA VAL A 148 5.31 4.41 20.22
C VAL A 148 3.96 3.99 20.82
N GLY A 149 3.67 4.34 22.09
CA GLY A 149 2.39 4.03 22.77
C GLY A 149 2.17 2.55 23.10
N LEU A 150 3.25 1.76 23.28
CA LEU A 150 3.16 0.32 23.58
C LEU A 150 3.61 -0.07 24.99
N TRP A 151 3.99 0.87 25.85
CA TRP A 151 4.53 0.59 27.19
C TRP A 151 3.61 -0.26 28.06
N GLU A 152 2.30 0.01 28.06
CA GLU A 152 1.33 -0.72 28.88
C GLU A 152 1.16 -2.19 28.44
N ARG A 153 1.57 -2.48 27.22
CA ARG A 153 1.53 -3.81 26.60
C ARG A 153 2.89 -4.51 26.59
N ARG A 154 3.90 -3.98 27.27
CA ARG A 154 5.30 -4.47 27.26
C ARG A 154 5.49 -5.95 27.57
N GLY A 155 4.55 -6.57 28.33
CA GLY A 155 4.55 -8.00 28.65
C GLY A 155 3.79 -8.87 27.64
N ASP A 156 3.15 -8.28 26.65
CA ASP A 156 2.40 -9.04 25.63
C ASP A 156 3.36 -9.70 24.65
N ASN A 157 2.86 -10.75 23.98
CA ASN A 157 3.57 -11.35 22.86
C ASN A 157 3.38 -10.49 21.60
N PRO A 158 4.43 -10.20 20.79
CA PRO A 158 4.34 -9.47 19.52
C PRO A 158 3.26 -10.00 18.57
N ASP A 159 3.02 -11.30 18.53
CA ASP A 159 2.00 -11.93 17.69
C ASP A 159 0.56 -11.48 18.01
N THR A 160 0.34 -10.94 19.21
CA THR A 160 -0.98 -10.41 19.61
C THR A 160 -1.25 -9.00 19.12
N LEU A 161 -0.24 -8.33 18.55
CA LEU A 161 -0.38 -7.00 17.99
C LEU A 161 -1.04 -7.02 16.60
N SER A 162 -1.74 -5.93 16.28
CA SER A 162 -2.14 -5.61 14.91
C SER A 162 -0.91 -5.34 14.04
N GLY A 163 -1.07 -5.33 12.71
CA GLY A 163 0.01 -4.94 11.79
C GLY A 163 0.63 -3.59 12.15
N GLY A 164 -0.19 -2.55 12.39
CA GLY A 164 0.27 -1.24 12.85
C GLY A 164 0.97 -1.29 14.21
N GLY A 165 0.49 -2.14 15.13
CA GLY A 165 1.15 -2.37 16.42
C GLY A 165 2.52 -3.01 16.27
N ARG A 166 2.68 -4.01 15.39
CA ARG A 166 3.97 -4.64 15.08
C ARG A 166 4.94 -3.67 14.41
N GLN A 167 4.44 -2.85 13.50
CA GLN A 167 5.26 -1.83 12.86
C GLN A 167 5.76 -0.78 13.86
N ARG A 168 4.90 -0.33 14.77
CA ARG A 168 5.31 0.57 15.87
C ARG A 168 6.33 -0.11 16.81
N LEU A 169 6.21 -1.41 17.05
CA LEU A 169 7.19 -2.16 17.82
C LEU A 169 8.55 -2.19 17.09
N ALA A 170 8.57 -2.44 15.77
CA ALA A 170 9.80 -2.39 14.97
C ALA A 170 10.45 -1.00 15.00
N ILE A 171 9.64 0.08 14.96
CA ILE A 171 10.14 1.44 15.16
C ILE A 171 10.71 1.62 16.56
N ALA A 172 10.06 1.09 17.62
CA ALA A 172 10.58 1.16 18.98
C ALA A 172 11.94 0.45 19.11
N CYS A 173 12.11 -0.71 18.46
CA CYS A 173 13.41 -1.42 18.41
C CYS A 173 14.49 -0.55 17.75
N ALA A 174 14.16 0.12 16.64
CA ALA A 174 15.08 1.04 15.97
C ALA A 174 15.45 2.25 16.84
N LEU A 175 14.48 2.83 17.55
CA LEU A 175 14.70 3.97 18.45
C LEU A 175 15.57 3.61 19.68
N ALA A 176 15.39 2.40 20.24
CA ALA A 176 16.18 1.94 21.38
C ALA A 176 17.68 1.84 21.07
N MET A 177 18.06 1.72 19.80
CA MET A 177 19.45 1.78 19.35
C MET A 177 20.08 3.17 19.53
N LYS A 178 19.27 4.25 19.58
CA LYS A 178 19.72 5.65 19.61
C LYS A 178 20.66 6.01 18.46
N ALA A 179 20.45 5.40 17.30
CA ALA A 179 21.23 5.67 16.11
C ALA A 179 20.85 7.05 15.51
N PRO A 180 21.81 7.88 15.08
CA PRO A 180 21.53 9.20 14.50
C PRO A 180 20.87 9.14 13.12
N VAL A 181 20.87 7.99 12.46
CA VAL A 181 20.22 7.77 11.14
C VAL A 181 19.17 6.69 11.28
N LEU A 182 17.96 6.96 10.78
CA LEU A 182 16.87 6.00 10.65
C LEU A 182 16.59 5.74 9.17
N VAL A 183 16.55 4.48 8.78
CA VAL A 183 16.15 4.05 7.43
C VAL A 183 14.85 3.29 7.57
N LEU A 184 13.80 3.76 6.90
CA LEU A 184 12.46 3.20 6.95
C LEU A 184 12.09 2.73 5.54
N ASP A 185 12.01 1.42 5.34
CA ASP A 185 11.68 0.83 4.05
C ASP A 185 10.20 0.43 4.02
N GLU A 186 9.36 1.25 3.39
CA GLU A 186 7.91 1.11 3.29
C GLU A 186 7.21 0.84 4.65
N PRO A 187 7.41 1.70 5.66
CA PRO A 187 6.93 1.44 7.02
C PRO A 187 5.41 1.40 7.15
N THR A 188 4.67 1.79 6.14
CA THR A 188 3.20 1.72 6.13
C THR A 188 2.64 0.68 5.18
N ALA A 189 3.50 -0.11 4.53
CA ALA A 189 3.05 -1.19 3.68
C ALA A 189 2.17 -2.18 4.47
N ASN A 190 1.08 -2.61 3.85
CA ASN A 190 0.18 -3.62 4.41
C ASN A 190 -0.57 -3.23 5.70
N LEU A 191 -0.56 -1.95 6.08
CA LEU A 191 -1.31 -1.44 7.21
C LEU A 191 -2.71 -0.98 6.80
N ASP A 192 -3.67 -1.15 7.71
CA ASP A 192 -4.96 -0.49 7.59
C ASP A 192 -4.82 1.03 7.83
N PRO A 193 -5.80 1.84 7.45
CA PRO A 193 -5.71 3.30 7.58
C PRO A 193 -5.42 3.78 9.00
N ALA A 194 -5.94 3.11 10.03
CA ALA A 194 -5.67 3.45 11.43
C ALA A 194 -4.20 3.17 11.78
N GLY A 195 -3.67 2.02 11.36
CA GLY A 195 -2.26 1.67 11.53
C GLY A 195 -1.32 2.65 10.82
N ILE A 196 -1.69 3.13 9.63
CA ILE A 196 -0.95 4.17 8.90
C ILE A 196 -0.90 5.45 9.72
N ASP A 197 -2.04 5.93 10.24
CA ASP A 197 -2.11 7.15 11.04
C ASP A 197 -1.29 7.03 12.33
N GLU A 198 -1.34 5.86 13.01
CA GLU A 198 -0.55 5.58 14.20
C GLU A 198 0.97 5.64 13.92
N VAL A 199 1.43 5.03 12.82
CA VAL A 199 2.84 5.06 12.41
C VAL A 199 3.28 6.48 12.07
N TYR A 200 2.49 7.21 11.27
CA TYR A 200 2.84 8.60 10.92
C TYR A 200 2.78 9.55 12.11
N ALA A 201 1.93 9.32 13.11
CA ALA A 201 1.95 10.08 14.36
C ALA A 201 3.29 9.91 15.11
N VAL A 202 3.82 8.69 15.17
CA VAL A 202 5.16 8.42 15.72
C VAL A 202 6.24 9.12 14.90
N LEU A 203 6.23 8.96 13.57
CA LEU A 203 7.23 9.59 12.69
C LEU A 203 7.20 11.12 12.79
N ARG A 204 6.03 11.74 12.89
CA ARG A 204 5.89 13.19 13.11
C ARG A 204 6.56 13.63 14.42
N SER A 205 6.33 12.90 15.51
CA SER A 205 6.99 13.16 16.80
C SER A 205 8.52 13.06 16.71
N LEU A 206 9.06 12.15 15.89
CA LEU A 206 10.50 11.99 15.67
C LEU A 206 11.08 13.16 14.84
N VAL A 207 10.37 13.57 13.80
CA VAL A 207 10.76 14.70 12.94
C VAL A 207 10.75 16.00 13.73
N ASP A 208 9.70 16.23 14.54
CA ASP A 208 9.59 17.42 15.41
C ASP A 208 10.73 17.49 16.44
N GLY A 209 11.27 16.35 16.88
CA GLY A 209 12.44 16.26 17.75
C GLY A 209 13.75 16.68 17.08
N GLY A 210 13.88 16.51 15.77
CA GLY A 210 15.05 16.91 14.98
C GLY A 210 16.34 16.12 15.24
N ASP A 211 16.27 15.04 16.02
CA ASP A 211 17.45 14.30 16.48
C ASP A 211 17.98 13.29 15.46
N HIS A 212 17.19 12.95 14.46
CA HIS A 212 17.49 11.89 13.49
C HIS A 212 17.50 12.40 12.05
N ALA A 213 18.49 11.97 11.27
CA ALA A 213 18.41 11.98 9.83
C ALA A 213 17.57 10.77 9.38
N ILE A 214 16.55 11.00 8.56
CA ILE A 214 15.61 9.95 8.17
C ILE A 214 15.67 9.71 6.65
N VAL A 215 15.90 8.47 6.24
CA VAL A 215 15.74 8.03 4.85
C VAL A 215 14.48 7.19 4.78
N LEU A 216 13.46 7.72 4.14
CA LEU A 216 12.15 7.09 3.99
C LEU A 216 11.98 6.56 2.56
N VAL A 217 11.73 5.29 2.39
CA VAL A 217 11.22 4.69 1.15
C VAL A 217 9.72 4.52 1.35
N GLU A 218 8.91 5.16 0.51
CA GLU A 218 7.45 5.11 0.65
C GLU A 218 6.73 5.24 -0.68
N HIS A 219 5.59 4.58 -0.79
CA HIS A 219 4.68 4.68 -1.93
C HIS A 219 3.41 5.49 -1.59
N ASN A 220 3.04 5.58 -0.32
CA ASN A 220 1.89 6.36 0.14
C ASN A 220 2.27 7.81 0.41
N LEU A 221 2.35 8.62 -0.65
CA LEU A 221 2.77 10.02 -0.55
C LEU A 221 1.76 10.90 0.19
N ASP A 222 0.47 10.58 0.16
CA ASP A 222 -0.57 11.40 0.79
C ASP A 222 -0.39 11.55 2.31
N ALA A 223 0.31 10.60 2.95
CA ALA A 223 0.60 10.64 4.38
C ALA A 223 2.04 11.10 4.67
N ALA A 224 3.00 10.78 3.80
CA ALA A 224 4.42 11.05 4.00
C ALA A 224 4.82 12.51 3.74
N ILE A 225 4.15 13.17 2.79
CA ILE A 225 4.62 14.41 2.18
C ILE A 225 4.79 15.58 3.16
N GLU A 226 4.00 15.62 4.23
CA GLU A 226 4.07 16.65 5.26
C GLU A 226 5.34 16.56 6.13
N LEU A 227 6.02 15.39 6.13
CA LEU A 227 7.21 15.14 6.95
C LEU A 227 8.52 15.28 6.17
N VAL A 228 8.44 15.39 4.83
CA VAL A 228 9.59 15.25 3.94
C VAL A 228 10.17 16.61 3.54
N ASP A 229 11.46 16.82 3.80
CA ASP A 229 12.18 18.02 3.39
C ASP A 229 12.61 17.96 1.93
N ARG A 230 13.14 16.80 1.51
CA ARG A 230 13.71 16.61 0.19
C ARG A 230 13.37 15.26 -0.41
N VAL A 231 13.19 15.24 -1.73
CA VAL A 231 12.88 14.06 -2.52
C VAL A 231 14.06 13.69 -3.40
N ILE A 232 14.35 12.39 -3.47
CA ILE A 232 15.31 11.75 -4.37
C ILE A 232 14.54 10.75 -5.23
N VAL A 233 14.63 10.88 -6.54
CA VAL A 233 13.90 10.03 -7.49
C VAL A 233 14.88 9.21 -8.31
N LEU A 234 14.73 7.89 -8.28
CA LEU A 234 15.42 6.97 -9.15
C LEU A 234 14.56 6.64 -10.40
N ASP A 235 15.18 6.50 -11.53
CA ASP A 235 14.51 6.02 -12.75
C ASP A 235 14.41 4.49 -12.78
N ARG A 236 13.83 3.93 -13.85
CA ARG A 236 13.67 2.47 -14.03
C ARG A 236 15.00 1.70 -14.11
N THR A 237 16.09 2.37 -14.43
CA THR A 237 17.45 1.78 -14.50
C THR A 237 18.19 1.92 -13.16
N GLY A 238 17.57 2.50 -12.15
CA GLY A 238 18.15 2.73 -10.84
C GLY A 238 19.12 3.92 -10.79
N ARG A 239 19.10 4.81 -11.77
CA ARG A 239 19.90 6.04 -11.77
C ARG A 239 19.15 7.16 -11.08
N LEU A 240 19.90 8.07 -10.46
CA LEU A 240 19.36 9.30 -9.92
C LEU A 240 18.84 10.17 -11.08
N ALA A 241 17.52 10.38 -11.14
CA ALA A 241 16.86 11.22 -12.14
C ALA A 241 16.63 12.63 -11.63
N ILE A 242 16.11 12.78 -10.41
CA ILE A 242 15.71 14.06 -9.82
C ILE A 242 16.07 14.07 -8.35
N GLN A 243 16.52 15.22 -7.83
CA GLN A 243 16.55 15.49 -6.39
C GLN A 243 16.32 16.96 -6.13
N GLY A 244 15.71 17.29 -5.00
CA GLY A 244 15.46 18.68 -4.58
C GLY A 244 14.42 18.78 -3.47
N PRO A 245 14.14 20.01 -2.99
CA PRO A 245 13.08 20.26 -2.02
C PRO A 245 11.75 19.66 -2.46
N THR A 246 11.00 19.11 -1.51
CA THR A 246 9.78 18.33 -1.78
C THR A 246 8.79 19.06 -2.67
N ARG A 247 8.50 20.33 -2.37
CA ARG A 247 7.55 21.14 -3.14
C ARG A 247 8.02 21.40 -4.57
N GLU A 248 9.30 21.77 -4.75
CA GLU A 248 9.87 22.03 -6.07
C GLU A 248 9.83 20.77 -6.96
N VAL A 249 10.23 19.63 -6.40
CA VAL A 249 10.24 18.36 -7.15
C VAL A 249 8.82 17.94 -7.51
N LEU A 250 7.89 17.94 -6.56
CA LEU A 250 6.54 17.40 -6.77
C LEU A 250 5.63 18.34 -7.54
N ALA A 251 5.72 19.67 -7.35
CA ALA A 251 4.83 20.61 -8.01
C ALA A 251 5.38 21.11 -9.36
N ASP A 252 6.69 21.37 -9.47
CA ASP A 252 7.26 21.99 -10.66
C ASP A 252 7.75 20.97 -11.70
N ARG A 253 8.03 19.71 -11.28
CA ARG A 253 8.52 18.64 -12.17
C ARG A 253 7.51 17.51 -12.39
N VAL A 254 6.22 17.80 -12.26
CA VAL A 254 5.12 16.84 -12.37
C VAL A 254 5.19 15.96 -13.62
N ASP A 255 5.35 16.58 -14.81
CA ASP A 255 5.36 15.84 -16.08
C ASP A 255 6.54 14.86 -16.19
N GLU A 256 7.66 15.20 -15.57
CA GLU A 256 8.84 14.34 -15.52
C GLU A 256 8.62 13.17 -14.56
N LEU A 257 8.05 13.42 -13.38
CA LEU A 257 7.70 12.39 -12.41
C LEU A 257 6.68 11.39 -12.98
N MET A 258 5.68 11.87 -13.71
CA MET A 258 4.69 11.01 -14.39
C MET A 258 5.37 10.13 -15.46
N ARG A 259 6.31 10.67 -16.25
CA ARG A 259 7.07 9.89 -17.24
C ARG A 259 7.97 8.84 -16.59
N LEU A 260 8.51 9.13 -15.41
CA LEU A 260 9.30 8.18 -14.63
C LEU A 260 8.45 7.08 -13.97
N GLY A 261 7.12 7.22 -13.97
CA GLY A 261 6.22 6.29 -13.32
C GLY A 261 6.17 6.44 -11.80
N VAL A 262 6.53 7.63 -11.30
CA VAL A 262 6.44 7.97 -9.87
C VAL A 262 5.01 8.38 -9.55
N TRP A 263 4.50 7.89 -8.43
CA TRP A 263 3.19 8.28 -7.93
C TRP A 263 3.20 9.69 -7.38
N LEU A 264 2.10 10.39 -7.66
CA LEU A 264 1.86 11.73 -7.16
C LEU A 264 0.77 11.69 -6.09
N PRO A 265 0.79 12.62 -5.11
CA PRO A 265 -0.31 12.78 -4.17
C PRO A 265 -1.64 12.96 -4.88
N VAL A 266 -2.70 12.37 -4.32
CA VAL A 266 -4.04 12.44 -4.93
C VAL A 266 -4.54 13.89 -5.03
N ALA A 267 -4.20 14.73 -4.05
CA ALA A 267 -4.51 16.16 -4.09
C ALA A 267 -3.87 16.86 -5.29
N LEU A 268 -2.60 16.54 -5.58
CA LEU A 268 -1.89 17.07 -6.75
C LEU A 268 -2.51 16.58 -8.07
N LEU A 269 -2.86 15.30 -8.17
CA LEU A 269 -3.55 14.75 -9.36
C LEU A 269 -4.90 15.44 -9.60
N ALA A 270 -5.66 15.69 -8.52
CA ALA A 270 -6.90 16.46 -8.60
C ALA A 270 -6.66 17.89 -9.10
N ALA A 271 -5.65 18.56 -8.54
CA ALA A 271 -5.29 19.94 -8.95
C ALA A 271 -4.87 20.02 -10.42
N LEU A 272 -4.11 19.06 -10.92
CA LEU A 272 -3.72 18.99 -12.33
C LEU A 272 -4.94 18.82 -13.24
N ARG A 273 -5.90 17.99 -12.85
CA ARG A 273 -7.13 17.78 -13.60
C ARG A 273 -8.00 19.05 -13.60
N LEU A 274 -8.12 19.70 -12.44
CA LEU A 274 -8.82 20.97 -12.31
C LEU A 274 -8.16 22.09 -13.12
N ARG A 275 -6.82 22.14 -13.13
CA ARG A 275 -6.05 23.08 -13.96
C ARG A 275 -6.31 22.85 -15.46
N ALA A 276 -6.36 21.59 -15.90
CA ALA A 276 -6.72 21.26 -17.29
C ALA A 276 -8.16 21.69 -17.64
N ALA A 277 -9.06 21.74 -16.66
CA ALA A 277 -10.42 22.28 -16.81
C ALA A 277 -10.51 23.82 -16.67
N GLY A 278 -9.37 24.51 -16.55
CA GLY A 278 -9.31 25.97 -16.49
C GLY A 278 -9.37 26.59 -15.09
N ILE A 279 -9.39 25.77 -14.04
CA ILE A 279 -9.36 26.22 -12.63
C ILE A 279 -7.90 26.40 -12.21
N ARG A 280 -7.51 27.64 -11.90
CA ARG A 280 -6.14 27.94 -11.46
C ARG A 280 -6.00 27.73 -9.98
N LEU A 281 -5.10 26.83 -9.60
CA LEU A 281 -4.67 26.57 -8.23
C LEU A 281 -3.17 26.88 -8.15
N ASP A 282 -2.79 27.92 -7.43
CA ASP A 282 -1.42 28.38 -7.31
C ASP A 282 -1.15 28.84 -5.85
N PRO A 283 -0.23 28.22 -5.11
CA PRO A 283 0.58 27.06 -5.53
C PRO A 283 -0.26 25.77 -5.71
N LEU A 284 0.27 24.80 -6.46
CA LEU A 284 -0.37 23.49 -6.60
C LEU A 284 -0.45 22.80 -5.24
N PRO A 285 -1.62 22.35 -4.80
CA PRO A 285 -1.79 21.66 -3.54
C PRO A 285 -1.17 20.25 -3.59
N LEU A 286 -0.44 19.91 -2.55
CA LEU A 286 0.18 18.61 -2.37
C LEU A 286 -0.58 17.72 -1.38
N THR A 287 -1.37 18.33 -0.48
CA THR A 287 -2.13 17.61 0.55
C THR A 287 -3.64 17.84 0.39
N PRO A 288 -4.49 16.96 0.93
CA PRO A 288 -5.94 17.16 0.94
C PRO A 288 -6.36 18.49 1.57
N HIS A 289 -5.71 18.89 2.67
CA HIS A 289 -5.97 20.16 3.35
C HIS A 289 -5.62 21.37 2.47
N GLU A 290 -4.48 21.35 1.77
CA GLU A 290 -4.11 22.41 0.83
C GLU A 290 -5.11 22.47 -0.35
N LEU A 291 -5.58 21.31 -0.82
CA LEU A 291 -6.60 21.24 -1.88
C LEU A 291 -7.92 21.88 -1.43
N THR A 292 -8.40 21.54 -0.22
CA THR A 292 -9.59 22.18 0.36
C THR A 292 -9.41 23.69 0.44
N ALA A 293 -8.31 24.18 1.01
CA ALA A 293 -8.05 25.61 1.14
C ALA A 293 -7.97 26.32 -0.22
N ALA A 294 -7.31 25.71 -1.22
CA ALA A 294 -7.20 26.26 -2.57
C ALA A 294 -8.55 26.33 -3.30
N LEU A 295 -9.45 25.37 -3.07
CA LEU A 295 -10.80 25.37 -3.64
C LEU A 295 -11.71 26.36 -2.93
N GLU A 296 -11.64 26.47 -1.60
CA GLU A 296 -12.38 27.47 -0.82
C GLU A 296 -12.01 28.92 -1.20
N ALA A 297 -10.79 29.14 -1.67
CA ALA A 297 -10.33 30.44 -2.15
C ALA A 297 -10.91 30.83 -3.53
N GLN A 298 -11.51 29.90 -4.27
CA GLN A 298 -12.13 30.20 -5.58
C GLN A 298 -13.49 30.90 -5.38
N ASP A 299 -13.78 31.91 -6.16
CA ASP A 299 -15.07 32.59 -6.12
C ASP A 299 -16.20 31.73 -6.70
N ALA A 300 -15.90 30.93 -7.71
CA ALA A 300 -16.84 30.03 -8.36
C ALA A 300 -16.10 28.80 -8.88
N LEU A 301 -16.72 27.62 -8.71
CA LEU A 301 -16.27 26.38 -9.32
C LEU A 301 -17.33 25.92 -10.34
N PRO A 302 -16.93 25.35 -11.50
CA PRO A 302 -17.87 24.72 -12.41
C PRO A 302 -18.60 23.58 -11.71
N ALA A 303 -19.74 23.14 -12.23
CA ALA A 303 -20.41 21.96 -11.67
C ALA A 303 -19.51 20.73 -11.82
N PRO A 304 -19.40 19.87 -10.78
CA PRO A 304 -18.68 18.62 -10.91
C PRO A 304 -19.35 17.72 -11.95
N ALA A 305 -18.58 16.81 -12.55
CA ALA A 305 -19.08 15.90 -13.60
C ALA A 305 -20.20 14.96 -13.07
N VAL A 306 -20.28 14.78 -11.76
CA VAL A 306 -21.36 14.04 -11.07
C VAL A 306 -22.44 15.03 -10.64
N ALA A 307 -23.26 15.47 -11.59
CA ALA A 307 -24.52 16.13 -11.30
C ALA A 307 -25.64 15.07 -11.37
N GLY A 308 -26.01 14.48 -10.25
CA GLY A 308 -27.19 13.64 -10.21
C GLY A 308 -27.25 12.64 -9.05
N ALA A 309 -28.22 12.91 -8.19
CA ALA A 309 -28.82 11.98 -7.22
C ALA A 309 -27.92 11.52 -6.05
N VAL A 310 -27.79 12.39 -5.07
CA VAL A 310 -27.87 11.93 -3.70
C VAL A 310 -29.32 11.49 -3.48
N ASP A 311 -29.63 10.23 -3.80
CA ASP A 311 -30.88 9.64 -3.37
C ASP A 311 -30.78 9.46 -1.83
N GLU A 312 -31.57 10.24 -1.09
CA GLU A 312 -31.58 10.31 0.38
C GLU A 312 -32.11 9.01 1.02
N THR A 313 -31.63 7.85 0.61
CA THR A 313 -31.99 6.58 1.25
C THR A 313 -30.74 5.83 1.71
N VAL A 314 -30.03 6.40 2.70
CA VAL A 314 -29.26 5.58 3.64
C VAL A 314 -30.27 4.96 4.60
N ALA A 315 -30.82 3.84 4.22
CA ALA A 315 -31.71 3.09 5.08
C ALA A 315 -30.89 2.25 6.06
N THR A 316 -30.89 2.64 7.31
CA THR A 316 -30.82 1.70 8.43
C THR A 316 -32.02 0.75 8.29
N GLY A 317 -31.80 -0.44 7.71
CA GLY A 317 -32.82 -1.47 7.57
C GLY A 317 -33.62 -1.46 6.26
N VAL A 318 -33.32 -2.43 5.39
CA VAL A 318 -34.12 -2.93 4.25
C VAL A 318 -34.38 -1.94 3.11
N ALA A 319 -33.46 -1.92 2.14
CA ALA A 319 -33.62 -1.19 0.87
C ALA A 319 -34.76 -1.76 0.02
N ARG A 320 -35.62 -0.87 -0.50
CA ARG A 320 -36.57 -1.19 -1.60
C ARG A 320 -35.79 -1.14 -2.92
N THR A 321 -35.70 -2.29 -3.56
CA THR A 321 -35.03 -2.59 -4.80
C THR A 321 -35.74 -1.98 -6.02
N PRO A 322 -35.01 -1.44 -7.03
CA PRO A 322 -35.49 -1.35 -8.41
C PRO A 322 -35.75 -2.77 -8.99
N PRO A 323 -36.49 -2.93 -10.10
CA PRO A 323 -36.89 -4.26 -10.58
C PRO A 323 -35.66 -5.13 -10.81
N ALA A 324 -35.71 -6.30 -10.20
CA ALA A 324 -34.64 -7.22 -9.89
C ALA A 324 -33.73 -7.57 -11.08
N ALA A 325 -32.49 -7.09 -11.06
CA ALA A 325 -31.40 -7.87 -11.63
C ALA A 325 -31.31 -9.18 -10.82
N GLU A 326 -31.12 -10.32 -11.48
CA GLU A 326 -30.94 -11.59 -10.77
C GLU A 326 -29.70 -11.49 -9.85
N PRO A 327 -29.82 -11.82 -8.56
CA PRO A 327 -28.70 -11.72 -7.64
C PRO A 327 -27.57 -12.67 -8.02
N ALA A 328 -26.32 -12.19 -7.96
CA ALA A 328 -25.14 -13.04 -8.07
C ALA A 328 -24.83 -13.74 -6.74
N VAL A 329 -24.98 -13.01 -5.64
CA VAL A 329 -24.75 -13.52 -4.28
C VAL A 329 -25.89 -13.10 -3.38
N ARG A 330 -26.42 -14.05 -2.61
CA ARG A 330 -27.34 -13.77 -1.49
C ARG A 330 -26.83 -14.45 -0.24
N VAL A 331 -26.60 -13.68 0.81
CA VAL A 331 -26.25 -14.16 2.13
C VAL A 331 -27.39 -13.81 3.08
N THR A 332 -27.86 -14.78 3.87
CA THR A 332 -29.02 -14.60 4.76
C THR A 332 -28.70 -15.09 6.16
N ALA A 333 -28.74 -14.17 7.14
CA ALA A 333 -28.50 -14.41 8.55
C ALA A 333 -27.29 -15.38 8.78
N LEU A 334 -26.17 -15.07 8.14
CA LEU A 334 -24.96 -15.90 8.23
C LEU A 334 -24.23 -15.63 9.53
N ASP A 335 -24.19 -16.65 10.37
CA ASP A 335 -23.30 -16.73 11.53
C ASP A 335 -22.15 -17.70 11.22
N LEU A 336 -20.92 -17.33 11.56
CA LEU A 336 -19.77 -18.19 11.34
C LEU A 336 -18.73 -18.04 12.45
N ASP A 337 -18.33 -19.18 13.02
CA ASP A 337 -17.37 -19.27 14.11
C ASP A 337 -16.03 -19.82 13.59
N ARG A 338 -14.92 -19.32 14.10
CA ARG A 338 -13.57 -19.88 13.91
C ARG A 338 -13.01 -20.29 15.27
N GLY A 339 -13.04 -21.58 15.51
CA GLY A 339 -12.73 -22.12 16.83
C GLY A 339 -13.77 -21.71 17.88
N ARG A 340 -13.38 -20.92 18.86
CA ARG A 340 -14.27 -20.40 19.91
C ARG A 340 -14.77 -18.98 19.66
N THR A 341 -14.28 -18.33 18.62
CA THR A 341 -14.57 -16.92 18.33
C THR A 341 -15.58 -16.81 17.22
N ARG A 342 -16.66 -16.05 17.44
CA ARG A 342 -17.61 -15.69 16.42
C ARG A 342 -17.01 -14.60 15.54
N ILE A 343 -16.85 -14.89 14.24
CA ILE A 343 -16.25 -13.97 13.27
C ILE A 343 -17.33 -13.23 12.47
N LEU A 344 -18.37 -13.94 12.02
CA LEU A 344 -19.51 -13.33 11.33
C LEU A 344 -20.77 -13.47 12.19
N ASN A 345 -21.60 -12.45 12.20
CA ASN A 345 -22.67 -12.29 13.16
C ASN A 345 -23.93 -11.74 12.48
N GLY A 346 -24.77 -12.64 11.94
CA GLY A 346 -26.01 -12.29 11.27
C GLY A 346 -25.79 -11.46 10.00
N ILE A 347 -24.93 -11.90 9.10
CA ILE A 347 -24.69 -11.20 7.83
C ILE A 347 -25.88 -11.38 6.90
N ASP A 348 -26.46 -10.26 6.46
CA ASP A 348 -27.46 -10.18 5.42
C ASP A 348 -27.00 -9.24 4.31
N VAL A 349 -26.82 -9.77 3.08
CA VAL A 349 -26.44 -8.97 1.91
C VAL A 349 -26.90 -9.64 0.62
N THR A 350 -27.33 -8.83 -0.35
CA THR A 350 -27.65 -9.27 -1.71
C THR A 350 -26.83 -8.44 -2.69
N ILE A 351 -26.09 -9.11 -3.56
CA ILE A 351 -25.20 -8.53 -4.56
C ILE A 351 -25.73 -8.90 -5.95
N ASP A 352 -25.95 -7.90 -6.78
CA ASP A 352 -26.46 -8.09 -8.13
C ASP A 352 -25.39 -8.56 -9.12
N ARG A 353 -25.82 -9.28 -10.16
CA ARG A 353 -24.90 -9.72 -11.25
C ARG A 353 -24.27 -8.53 -11.95
N GLY A 354 -23.00 -8.69 -12.32
CA GLY A 354 -22.22 -7.63 -12.99
C GLY A 354 -21.84 -6.47 -12.07
N SER A 355 -22.06 -6.57 -10.74
CA SER A 355 -21.57 -5.58 -9.81
C SER A 355 -20.07 -5.76 -9.55
N PHE A 356 -19.36 -4.65 -9.34
CA PHE A 356 -18.03 -4.63 -8.77
C PHE A 356 -18.14 -4.16 -7.31
N VAL A 357 -18.07 -5.10 -6.38
CA VAL A 357 -18.26 -4.83 -4.94
C VAL A 357 -16.95 -4.88 -4.20
N ALA A 358 -16.60 -3.80 -3.52
CA ALA A 358 -15.50 -3.77 -2.56
C ALA A 358 -16.02 -4.09 -1.15
N ILE A 359 -15.38 -5.05 -0.49
CA ILE A 359 -15.65 -5.44 0.91
C ILE A 359 -14.55 -4.79 1.76
N VAL A 360 -14.93 -3.83 2.59
CA VAL A 360 -14.02 -3.04 3.40
C VAL A 360 -14.35 -3.17 4.89
N GLY A 361 -13.41 -2.84 5.76
CA GLY A 361 -13.55 -2.94 7.23
C GLY A 361 -12.18 -2.97 7.88
N THR A 362 -12.12 -2.75 9.18
CA THR A 362 -10.88 -2.86 9.97
C THR A 362 -10.34 -4.29 9.99
N ASN A 363 -9.08 -4.44 10.42
CA ASN A 363 -8.49 -5.77 10.58
C ASN A 363 -9.28 -6.58 11.61
N GLY A 364 -9.60 -7.83 11.27
CA GLY A 364 -10.44 -8.68 12.11
C GLY A 364 -11.96 -8.51 11.92
N ALA A 365 -12.43 -7.57 11.10
CA ALA A 365 -13.87 -7.35 10.84
C ALA A 365 -14.59 -8.53 10.12
N GLY A 366 -13.86 -9.55 9.66
CA GLY A 366 -14.44 -10.74 9.04
C GLY A 366 -14.48 -10.73 7.50
N LYS A 367 -13.84 -9.75 6.83
CA LYS A 367 -13.83 -9.58 5.37
C LYS A 367 -13.42 -10.84 4.60
N THR A 368 -12.19 -11.32 4.85
CA THR A 368 -11.64 -12.55 4.25
C THR A 368 -12.53 -13.75 4.55
N THR A 369 -13.05 -13.86 5.78
CA THR A 369 -13.91 -14.96 6.19
C THR A 369 -15.22 -14.97 5.40
N LEU A 370 -15.84 -13.80 5.21
CA LEU A 370 -17.06 -13.68 4.38
C LEU A 370 -16.77 -14.04 2.92
N LEU A 371 -15.69 -13.49 2.35
CA LEU A 371 -15.30 -13.76 0.97
C LEU A 371 -15.03 -15.25 0.73
N GLN A 372 -14.27 -15.90 1.64
CA GLN A 372 -13.97 -17.33 1.60
C GLN A 372 -15.22 -18.20 1.77
N ALA A 373 -16.18 -17.77 2.58
CA ALA A 373 -17.46 -18.47 2.74
C ALA A 373 -18.31 -18.40 1.47
N ILE A 374 -18.39 -17.22 0.81
CA ILE A 374 -19.06 -17.03 -0.47
C ILE A 374 -18.41 -17.89 -1.55
N ALA A 375 -17.07 -17.92 -1.59
CA ALA A 375 -16.33 -18.72 -2.56
C ALA A 375 -16.30 -20.22 -2.24
N GLY A 376 -16.84 -20.65 -1.09
CA GLY A 376 -16.82 -22.05 -0.66
C GLY A 376 -15.44 -22.60 -0.29
N VAL A 377 -14.46 -21.71 -0.09
CA VAL A 377 -13.10 -22.06 0.40
C VAL A 377 -13.18 -22.55 1.86
N ILE A 378 -14.05 -21.93 2.64
CA ILE A 378 -14.40 -22.40 3.98
C ILE A 378 -15.85 -22.85 4.03
N ARG A 379 -16.13 -23.83 4.87
CA ARG A 379 -17.47 -24.39 4.99
C ARG A 379 -18.36 -23.48 5.84
N ALA A 380 -19.39 -22.91 5.21
CA ALA A 380 -20.45 -22.17 5.88
C ALA A 380 -21.63 -23.08 6.23
N PRO A 381 -22.56 -22.66 7.14
CA PRO A 381 -23.81 -23.36 7.36
C PRO A 381 -24.65 -23.43 6.07
N ALA A 382 -25.17 -24.62 5.74
CA ALA A 382 -25.92 -24.85 4.52
C ALA A 382 -27.20 -23.99 4.46
N GLY A 383 -27.53 -23.48 3.27
CA GLY A 383 -28.73 -22.67 3.02
C GLY A 383 -28.61 -21.21 3.48
N ARG A 384 -27.40 -20.76 3.90
CA ARG A 384 -27.16 -19.39 4.30
C ARG A 384 -26.55 -18.55 3.18
N ILE A 385 -25.91 -19.19 2.22
CA ILE A 385 -25.28 -18.55 1.07
C ILE A 385 -25.83 -19.16 -0.21
N ASP A 386 -26.26 -18.32 -1.12
CA ASP A 386 -26.61 -18.66 -2.50
C ASP A 386 -25.72 -17.87 -3.45
N VAL A 387 -25.00 -18.56 -4.33
CA VAL A 387 -24.15 -17.95 -5.35
C VAL A 387 -24.62 -18.42 -6.71
N LEU A 388 -25.29 -17.55 -7.46
CA LEU A 388 -25.84 -17.84 -8.79
C LEU A 388 -26.79 -19.07 -8.80
N GLY A 389 -27.56 -19.26 -7.71
CA GLY A 389 -28.44 -20.41 -7.53
C GLY A 389 -27.77 -21.65 -6.92
N LEU A 390 -26.51 -21.56 -6.52
CA LEU A 390 -25.71 -22.64 -5.94
C LEU A 390 -25.48 -22.39 -4.44
N ASP A 391 -25.72 -23.40 -3.60
CA ASP A 391 -25.30 -23.40 -2.19
C ASP A 391 -23.86 -23.91 -2.09
N PRO A 392 -22.84 -23.06 -1.77
CA PRO A 392 -21.44 -23.46 -1.71
C PRO A 392 -21.17 -24.57 -0.69
N ALA A 393 -21.99 -24.67 0.37
CA ALA A 393 -21.85 -25.70 1.39
C ALA A 393 -22.22 -27.12 0.90
N LYS A 394 -22.97 -27.22 -0.20
CA LYS A 394 -23.48 -28.46 -0.79
C LYS A 394 -22.86 -28.80 -2.14
N ALA A 395 -22.28 -27.80 -2.81
CA ALA A 395 -21.70 -27.96 -4.13
C ALA A 395 -20.44 -28.82 -4.10
N ASP A 396 -20.23 -29.59 -5.18
CA ASP A 396 -18.94 -30.23 -5.40
C ASP A 396 -17.87 -29.23 -5.89
N ALA A 397 -16.61 -29.55 -5.66
CA ALA A 397 -15.49 -28.66 -5.97
C ALA A 397 -15.42 -28.27 -7.45
N ARG A 398 -15.82 -29.15 -8.38
CA ARG A 398 -15.79 -28.89 -9.82
C ARG A 398 -16.85 -27.86 -10.22
N THR A 399 -18.06 -28.01 -9.72
CA THR A 399 -19.18 -27.08 -9.95
C THR A 399 -18.84 -25.72 -9.34
N LEU A 400 -18.27 -25.72 -8.15
CA LEU A 400 -17.87 -24.50 -7.45
C LEU A 400 -16.79 -23.72 -8.22
N ALA A 401 -15.74 -24.39 -8.70
CA ALA A 401 -14.67 -23.78 -9.48
C ALA A 401 -15.15 -23.15 -10.81
N ARG A 402 -16.22 -23.67 -11.39
CA ARG A 402 -16.88 -23.09 -12.59
C ARG A 402 -17.77 -21.89 -12.26
N THR A 403 -18.17 -21.75 -11.00
CA THR A 403 -19.09 -20.69 -10.56
C THR A 403 -18.32 -19.52 -9.96
N VAL A 404 -17.29 -19.81 -9.16
CA VAL A 404 -16.51 -18.79 -8.44
C VAL A 404 -15.02 -19.02 -8.67
N GLY A 405 -14.36 -18.06 -9.30
CA GLY A 405 -12.91 -17.95 -9.31
C GLY A 405 -12.45 -17.28 -8.01
N PHE A 406 -11.50 -17.89 -7.30
CA PHE A 406 -10.97 -17.34 -6.05
C PHE A 406 -9.49 -17.03 -6.19
N VAL A 407 -9.08 -15.83 -5.73
CA VAL A 407 -7.69 -15.36 -5.73
C VAL A 407 -7.27 -15.09 -4.29
N PHE A 408 -6.27 -15.82 -3.81
CA PHE A 408 -5.74 -15.66 -2.47
C PHE A 408 -4.90 -14.39 -2.30
N GLN A 409 -4.81 -13.90 -1.06
CA GLN A 409 -3.96 -12.76 -0.69
C GLN A 409 -2.49 -12.99 -1.08
N ASN A 410 -1.94 -14.18 -0.79
CA ASN A 410 -0.63 -14.59 -1.31
C ASN A 410 -0.85 -15.52 -2.51
N PRO A 411 -0.50 -15.11 -3.75
CA PRO A 411 -0.69 -15.92 -4.95
C PRO A 411 0.11 -17.23 -4.93
N GLU A 412 1.23 -17.29 -4.20
CA GLU A 412 2.06 -18.49 -4.10
C GLU A 412 1.33 -19.67 -3.43
N HIS A 413 0.34 -19.39 -2.59
CA HIS A 413 -0.45 -20.44 -1.92
C HIS A 413 -1.33 -21.25 -2.88
N GLN A 414 -1.54 -20.76 -4.10
CA GLN A 414 -2.34 -21.49 -5.10
C GLN A 414 -1.52 -22.17 -6.19
N PHE A 415 -0.20 -21.88 -6.31
CA PHE A 415 0.64 -22.44 -7.36
C PHE A 415 1.14 -23.85 -6.99
N ILE A 416 0.86 -24.81 -7.87
CA ILE A 416 1.15 -26.23 -7.65
C ILE A 416 1.90 -26.88 -8.84
N LYS A 417 2.10 -26.15 -9.95
CA LYS A 417 2.75 -26.66 -11.16
C LYS A 417 4.12 -26.04 -11.38
N SER A 418 4.89 -26.67 -12.28
CA SER A 418 6.28 -26.30 -12.55
C SER A 418 6.41 -25.20 -13.60
N THR A 419 5.37 -24.95 -14.41
CA THR A 419 5.37 -23.87 -15.39
C THR A 419 4.08 -23.06 -15.35
N VAL A 420 4.15 -21.81 -15.84
CA VAL A 420 2.99 -20.92 -15.97
C VAL A 420 1.89 -21.55 -16.83
N ALA A 421 2.27 -22.19 -17.95
CA ALA A 421 1.31 -22.85 -18.81
C ALA A 421 0.63 -24.05 -18.14
N GLU A 422 1.40 -24.86 -17.40
CA GLU A 422 0.84 -25.99 -16.65
C GLU A 422 -0.09 -25.55 -15.52
N GLU A 423 0.25 -24.44 -14.85
CA GLU A 423 -0.57 -23.85 -13.79
C GLU A 423 -1.93 -23.42 -14.35
N LEU A 424 -1.97 -22.70 -15.48
CA LEU A 424 -3.19 -22.35 -16.18
C LEU A 424 -3.96 -23.59 -16.69
N ALA A 425 -3.28 -24.59 -17.23
CA ALA A 425 -3.91 -25.79 -17.77
C ALA A 425 -4.51 -26.70 -16.70
N HIS A 426 -4.16 -26.54 -15.43
CA HIS A 426 -4.51 -27.49 -14.38
C HIS A 426 -6.02 -27.61 -14.14
N GLY A 427 -6.72 -26.50 -13.94
CA GLY A 427 -8.18 -26.48 -13.74
C GLY A 427 -8.95 -27.12 -14.90
N PRO A 428 -8.76 -26.64 -16.15
CA PRO A 428 -9.41 -27.22 -17.31
C PRO A 428 -9.14 -28.72 -17.51
N ARG A 429 -7.92 -29.21 -17.27
CA ARG A 429 -7.59 -30.63 -17.32
C ARG A 429 -8.35 -31.46 -16.28
N LEU A 430 -8.44 -30.97 -15.04
CA LEU A 430 -9.22 -31.62 -13.99
C LEU A 430 -10.72 -31.69 -14.33
N GLN A 431 -11.21 -30.73 -15.12
CA GLN A 431 -12.57 -30.71 -15.61
C GLN A 431 -12.81 -31.66 -16.80
N GLY A 432 -11.75 -32.26 -17.35
CA GLY A 432 -11.84 -33.19 -18.48
C GLY A 432 -12.03 -32.49 -19.84
N ILE A 433 -11.61 -31.25 -19.96
CA ILE A 433 -11.64 -30.48 -21.21
C ILE A 433 -10.62 -31.10 -22.19
N PRO A 434 -10.94 -31.23 -23.47
CA PRO A 434 -10.03 -31.76 -24.50
C PRO A 434 -8.72 -30.97 -24.58
N ALA A 435 -7.61 -31.65 -24.85
CA ALA A 435 -6.27 -31.06 -24.78
C ALA A 435 -6.07 -29.89 -25.74
N ASP A 436 -6.67 -29.92 -26.92
CA ASP A 436 -6.63 -28.83 -27.90
C ASP A 436 -7.38 -27.59 -27.40
N GLU A 437 -8.52 -27.78 -26.76
CA GLU A 437 -9.27 -26.69 -26.13
C GLU A 437 -8.54 -26.11 -24.90
N VAL A 438 -7.91 -26.97 -24.08
CA VAL A 438 -7.06 -26.53 -22.97
C VAL A 438 -5.95 -25.63 -23.49
N GLU A 439 -5.25 -26.07 -24.54
CA GLU A 439 -4.17 -25.29 -25.12
C GLU A 439 -4.63 -23.93 -25.68
N ALA A 440 -5.79 -23.91 -26.34
CA ALA A 440 -6.38 -22.67 -26.82
C ALA A 440 -6.72 -21.69 -25.68
N ARG A 441 -7.31 -22.20 -24.58
CA ARG A 441 -7.62 -21.40 -23.39
C ARG A 441 -6.36 -20.88 -22.72
N VAL A 442 -5.34 -21.71 -22.55
CA VAL A 442 -4.04 -21.33 -21.98
C VAL A 442 -3.41 -20.22 -22.81
N SER A 443 -3.34 -20.37 -24.13
CA SER A 443 -2.77 -19.36 -25.02
C SER A 443 -3.53 -18.03 -24.93
N ALA A 444 -4.87 -18.05 -24.89
CA ALA A 444 -5.70 -16.86 -24.74
C ALA A 444 -5.49 -16.18 -23.37
N MET A 445 -5.31 -16.95 -22.28
CA MET A 445 -5.02 -16.40 -20.96
C MET A 445 -3.61 -15.79 -20.89
N LEU A 446 -2.60 -16.46 -21.45
CA LEU A 446 -1.25 -15.93 -21.54
C LEU A 446 -1.25 -14.58 -22.28
N GLU A 447 -1.96 -14.49 -23.39
CA GLU A 447 -2.08 -13.23 -24.15
C GLU A 447 -2.81 -12.15 -23.35
N ARG A 448 -3.96 -12.48 -22.76
CA ARG A 448 -4.78 -11.53 -21.99
C ARG A 448 -4.03 -10.92 -20.80
N PHE A 449 -3.16 -11.72 -20.15
CA PHE A 449 -2.45 -11.34 -18.95
C PHE A 449 -0.98 -10.95 -19.18
N ASP A 450 -0.55 -10.84 -20.46
CA ASP A 450 0.83 -10.49 -20.84
C ASP A 450 1.86 -11.40 -20.16
N LEU A 451 1.69 -12.70 -20.34
CA LEU A 451 2.53 -13.78 -19.79
C LEU A 451 3.09 -14.71 -20.85
N GLN A 452 2.97 -14.39 -22.16
CA GLN A 452 3.35 -15.29 -23.27
C GLN A 452 4.81 -15.70 -23.20
N GLU A 453 5.70 -14.74 -22.96
CA GLU A 453 7.16 -14.97 -22.88
C GLU A 453 7.57 -15.78 -21.65
N LEU A 454 6.67 -15.87 -20.65
CA LEU A 454 6.91 -16.55 -19.38
C LEU A 454 6.23 -17.93 -19.32
N ARG A 455 5.74 -18.41 -20.45
CA ARG A 455 4.95 -19.65 -20.58
C ARG A 455 5.60 -20.85 -19.88
N ASP A 456 6.91 -21.01 -20.07
CA ASP A 456 7.69 -22.15 -19.58
C ASP A 456 8.45 -21.84 -18.28
N GLU A 457 8.31 -20.61 -17.75
CA GLU A 457 8.93 -20.20 -16.50
C GLU A 457 8.24 -20.82 -15.29
N HIS A 458 9.00 -21.01 -14.22
CA HIS A 458 8.45 -21.50 -12.95
C HIS A 458 7.67 -20.38 -12.25
N PRO A 459 6.40 -20.61 -11.79
CA PRO A 459 5.58 -19.58 -11.18
C PRO A 459 6.23 -18.82 -10.02
N PHE A 460 7.07 -19.47 -9.22
CA PHE A 460 7.78 -18.85 -8.10
C PHE A 460 8.92 -17.90 -8.54
N LEU A 461 9.38 -17.97 -9.77
CA LEU A 461 10.42 -17.08 -10.32
C LEU A 461 9.82 -15.78 -10.89
N LEU A 462 8.52 -15.71 -11.05
CA LEU A 462 7.81 -14.54 -11.54
C LEU A 462 7.92 -13.37 -10.55
N SER A 463 7.87 -12.14 -11.07
CA SER A 463 7.71 -10.95 -10.22
C SER A 463 6.34 -10.95 -9.51
N GLY A 464 6.19 -10.20 -8.42
CA GLY A 464 4.93 -10.15 -7.66
C GLY A 464 3.70 -9.78 -8.53
N GLY A 465 3.85 -8.82 -9.45
CA GLY A 465 2.79 -8.46 -10.40
C GLY A 465 2.45 -9.57 -11.39
N GLN A 466 3.47 -10.28 -11.91
CA GLN A 466 3.29 -11.43 -12.79
C GLN A 466 2.62 -12.61 -12.07
N LYS A 467 3.03 -12.90 -10.82
CA LYS A 467 2.37 -13.90 -9.96
C LYS A 467 0.89 -13.58 -9.76
N ARG A 468 0.57 -12.31 -9.54
CA ARG A 468 -0.83 -11.88 -9.35
C ARG A 468 -1.64 -12.02 -10.64
N ARG A 469 -1.09 -11.62 -11.79
CA ARG A 469 -1.74 -11.81 -13.10
C ARG A 469 -1.97 -13.30 -13.40
N LEU A 470 -1.00 -14.16 -13.11
CA LEU A 470 -1.16 -15.62 -13.23
C LEU A 470 -2.28 -16.14 -12.31
N SER A 471 -2.30 -15.69 -11.04
CA SER A 471 -3.32 -16.08 -10.07
C SER A 471 -4.75 -15.72 -10.52
N VAL A 472 -4.93 -14.51 -11.08
CA VAL A 472 -6.22 -14.12 -11.66
C VAL A 472 -6.53 -14.93 -12.92
N GLY A 473 -5.55 -15.20 -13.77
CA GLY A 473 -5.70 -16.05 -14.96
C GLY A 473 -6.17 -17.46 -14.62
N THR A 474 -5.59 -18.09 -13.60
CA THR A 474 -6.01 -19.42 -13.11
C THR A 474 -7.43 -19.43 -12.56
N ALA A 475 -7.85 -18.35 -11.89
CA ALA A 475 -9.21 -18.21 -11.37
C ALA A 475 -10.29 -18.02 -12.47
N LEU A 476 -9.89 -17.52 -13.65
CA LEU A 476 -10.80 -17.17 -14.74
C LEU A 476 -10.81 -18.17 -15.90
N ILE A 477 -9.80 -19.02 -16.03
CA ILE A 477 -9.64 -19.88 -17.21
C ILE A 477 -10.82 -20.84 -17.41
N ASP A 478 -11.51 -21.17 -16.33
CA ASP A 478 -12.70 -22.02 -16.36
C ASP A 478 -13.99 -21.27 -16.66
N GLY A 479 -13.91 -19.93 -16.88
CA GLY A 479 -15.05 -19.09 -17.27
C GLY A 479 -15.99 -18.75 -16.12
N ALA A 480 -15.49 -18.70 -14.88
CA ALA A 480 -16.28 -18.37 -13.70
C ALA A 480 -16.96 -16.99 -13.84
N PRO A 481 -18.30 -16.89 -13.69
CA PRO A 481 -19.06 -15.64 -13.81
C PRO A 481 -18.92 -14.74 -12.57
N LEU A 482 -18.35 -15.25 -11.46
CA LEU A 482 -18.04 -14.49 -10.25
C LEU A 482 -16.56 -14.66 -9.91
N LEU A 483 -15.89 -13.55 -9.64
CA LEU A 483 -14.49 -13.50 -9.24
C LEU A 483 -14.38 -12.89 -7.84
N ALA A 484 -13.80 -13.63 -6.91
CA ALA A 484 -13.58 -13.24 -5.52
C ALA A 484 -12.08 -13.09 -5.24
N LEU A 485 -11.64 -11.88 -4.88
CA LEU A 485 -10.23 -11.57 -4.66
C LEU A 485 -9.99 -11.09 -3.23
N ASP A 486 -9.07 -11.73 -2.54
CA ASP A 486 -8.66 -11.37 -1.19
C ASP A 486 -7.38 -10.54 -1.24
N GLU A 487 -7.47 -9.24 -0.92
CA GLU A 487 -6.38 -8.26 -0.93
C GLU A 487 -5.50 -8.33 -2.20
N PRO A 488 -6.07 -8.19 -3.41
CA PRO A 488 -5.35 -8.45 -4.66
C PRO A 488 -4.22 -7.44 -4.94
N THR A 489 -4.25 -6.28 -4.29
CA THR A 489 -3.25 -5.21 -4.43
C THR A 489 -2.16 -5.25 -3.36
N PHE A 490 -2.26 -6.19 -2.42
CA PHE A 490 -1.31 -6.35 -1.32
C PHE A 490 0.13 -6.55 -1.82
N GLY A 491 1.09 -5.79 -1.26
CA GLY A 491 2.51 -5.89 -1.61
C GLY A 491 2.84 -5.41 -3.03
N GLN A 492 1.94 -4.69 -3.70
CA GLN A 492 2.18 -4.11 -5.02
C GLN A 492 2.35 -2.60 -4.93
N ASP A 493 3.23 -2.07 -5.79
CA ASP A 493 3.21 -0.64 -6.02
C ASP A 493 1.87 -0.22 -6.68
N ARG A 494 1.53 1.04 -6.50
CA ARG A 494 0.23 1.55 -6.94
C ARG A 494 0.03 1.48 -8.46
N ALA A 495 1.09 1.56 -9.26
CA ALA A 495 0.99 1.43 -10.71
C ALA A 495 0.51 0.03 -11.10
N ARG A 496 1.12 -1.02 -10.51
CA ARG A 496 0.71 -2.41 -10.71
C ARG A 496 -0.68 -2.71 -10.14
N ALA A 497 -1.00 -2.12 -8.98
CA ALA A 497 -2.33 -2.21 -8.40
C ALA A 497 -3.39 -1.60 -9.33
N SER A 498 -3.11 -0.42 -9.92
CA SER A 498 -4.00 0.22 -10.88
C SER A 498 -4.14 -0.57 -12.19
N GLU A 499 -3.06 -1.17 -12.71
CA GLU A 499 -3.11 -2.06 -13.87
C GLU A 499 -4.04 -3.27 -13.62
N LEU A 500 -3.89 -3.91 -12.47
CA LEU A 500 -4.75 -5.03 -12.08
C LEU A 500 -6.21 -4.60 -11.97
N LEU A 501 -6.50 -3.48 -11.32
CA LEU A 501 -7.87 -2.99 -11.16
C LEU A 501 -8.49 -2.58 -12.50
N THR A 502 -7.72 -1.98 -13.40
CA THR A 502 -8.16 -1.70 -14.77
C THR A 502 -8.54 -2.99 -15.53
N LEU A 503 -7.76 -4.04 -15.32
CA LEU A 503 -8.08 -5.36 -15.87
C LEU A 503 -9.38 -5.91 -15.28
N LEU A 504 -9.59 -5.78 -13.96
CA LEU A 504 -10.83 -6.19 -13.30
C LEU A 504 -12.04 -5.38 -13.77
N ASP A 505 -11.87 -4.07 -14.03
CA ASP A 505 -12.90 -3.22 -14.66
C ASP A 505 -13.28 -3.76 -16.05
N GLY A 506 -12.31 -4.16 -16.86
CA GLY A 506 -12.54 -4.77 -18.17
C GLY A 506 -13.30 -6.08 -18.07
N LEU A 507 -13.02 -6.91 -17.06
CA LEU A 507 -13.77 -8.13 -16.77
C LEU A 507 -15.21 -7.85 -16.34
N ASN A 508 -15.38 -6.87 -15.45
CA ASN A 508 -16.68 -6.45 -14.97
C ASN A 508 -17.55 -5.87 -16.10
N ALA A 509 -16.97 -5.06 -16.98
CA ALA A 509 -17.66 -4.54 -18.17
C ALA A 509 -18.10 -5.66 -19.13
N GLN A 510 -17.46 -6.83 -19.12
CA GLN A 510 -17.85 -8.03 -19.85
C GLN A 510 -18.92 -8.87 -19.12
N GLY A 511 -19.40 -8.41 -17.95
CA GLY A 511 -20.47 -9.05 -17.18
C GLY A 511 -20.01 -9.95 -16.03
N THR A 512 -18.71 -10.06 -15.75
CA THR A 512 -18.20 -10.77 -14.58
C THR A 512 -18.54 -9.99 -13.30
N THR A 513 -19.15 -10.65 -12.32
CA THR A 513 -19.33 -10.08 -10.98
C THR A 513 -18.00 -10.14 -10.22
N VAL A 514 -17.57 -9.03 -9.66
CA VAL A 514 -16.27 -8.93 -8.99
C VAL A 514 -16.48 -8.58 -7.51
N LEU A 515 -15.92 -9.39 -6.61
CA LEU A 515 -15.87 -9.14 -5.18
C LEU A 515 -14.40 -8.96 -4.77
N VAL A 516 -14.06 -7.83 -4.20
CA VAL A 516 -12.69 -7.54 -3.77
C VAL A 516 -12.68 -7.17 -2.29
N VAL A 517 -11.93 -7.90 -1.49
CA VAL A 517 -11.55 -7.45 -0.14
C VAL A 517 -10.32 -6.57 -0.29
N THR A 518 -10.35 -5.37 0.24
CA THR A 518 -9.19 -4.46 0.26
C THR A 518 -9.31 -3.41 1.35
N HIS A 519 -8.18 -2.86 1.76
CA HIS A 519 -8.07 -1.71 2.66
C HIS A 519 -7.74 -0.40 1.90
N ASP A 520 -7.43 -0.46 0.61
CA ASP A 520 -7.17 0.74 -0.21
C ASP A 520 -8.46 1.38 -0.68
N LEU A 521 -9.00 2.29 0.13
CA LEU A 521 -10.26 2.97 -0.15
C LEU A 521 -10.18 3.96 -1.33
N GLN A 522 -8.99 4.40 -1.73
CA GLN A 522 -8.85 5.24 -2.92
C GLN A 522 -9.05 4.42 -4.19
N LEU A 523 -8.42 3.24 -4.27
CA LEU A 523 -8.63 2.32 -5.39
C LEU A 523 -10.09 1.83 -5.45
N VAL A 524 -10.68 1.56 -4.27
CA VAL A 524 -12.11 1.23 -4.17
C VAL A 524 -12.98 2.35 -4.74
N ALA A 525 -12.72 3.58 -4.35
CA ALA A 525 -13.49 4.74 -4.84
C ALA A 525 -13.43 4.84 -6.37
N GLU A 526 -12.26 4.62 -6.97
CA GLU A 526 -12.08 4.76 -8.42
C GLU A 526 -12.72 3.61 -9.23
N HIS A 527 -12.74 2.36 -8.72
CA HIS A 527 -13.07 1.18 -9.50
C HIS A 527 -14.40 0.49 -9.11
N SER A 528 -14.78 0.49 -7.82
CA SER A 528 -15.99 -0.21 -7.40
C SER A 528 -17.29 0.51 -7.75
N SER A 529 -18.33 -0.27 -8.02
CA SER A 529 -19.70 0.23 -8.15
C SER A 529 -20.42 0.30 -6.80
N HIS A 530 -20.10 -0.64 -5.89
CA HIS A 530 -20.69 -0.75 -4.55
C HIS A 530 -19.62 -1.01 -3.49
N ILE A 531 -19.92 -0.61 -2.26
CA ILE A 531 -19.11 -0.88 -1.08
C ILE A 531 -19.94 -1.62 -0.05
N LEU A 532 -19.39 -2.72 0.47
CA LEU A 532 -19.87 -3.43 1.65
C LEU A 532 -18.92 -3.13 2.81
N VAL A 533 -19.41 -2.40 3.82
CA VAL A 533 -18.64 -2.09 5.04
C VAL A 533 -18.96 -3.13 6.09
N LEU A 534 -17.91 -3.82 6.56
CA LEU A 534 -18.00 -4.74 7.70
C LEU A 534 -17.36 -4.11 8.92
N ASP A 535 -18.08 -4.18 10.03
CA ASP A 535 -17.58 -3.86 11.36
C ASP A 535 -17.94 -4.97 12.34
N SER A 536 -16.96 -5.45 13.11
CA SER A 536 -17.13 -6.43 14.19
C SER A 536 -18.00 -7.65 13.79
N GLY A 537 -17.79 -8.14 12.55
CA GLY A 537 -18.51 -9.28 11.99
C GLY A 537 -19.93 -8.99 11.53
N ARG A 538 -20.34 -7.72 11.41
CA ARG A 538 -21.67 -7.29 10.95
C ARG A 538 -21.57 -6.41 9.71
N VAL A 539 -22.65 -6.33 8.96
CA VAL A 539 -22.79 -5.34 7.88
C VAL A 539 -23.11 -3.99 8.53
N ALA A 540 -22.15 -3.05 8.48
CA ALA A 540 -22.35 -1.68 8.91
C ALA A 540 -23.08 -0.85 7.83
N ALA A 541 -22.68 -1.03 6.55
CA ALA A 541 -23.33 -0.39 5.42
C ALA A 541 -23.16 -1.22 4.15
N PHE A 542 -24.11 -1.13 3.23
CA PHE A 542 -24.02 -1.61 1.85
C PHE A 542 -24.76 -0.67 0.90
N GLY A 543 -24.10 -0.24 -0.16
CA GLY A 543 -24.69 0.69 -1.13
C GLY A 543 -23.76 1.03 -2.27
N THR A 544 -24.19 1.96 -3.12
CA THR A 544 -23.31 2.47 -4.18
C THR A 544 -22.07 3.13 -3.58
N THR A 545 -20.94 3.05 -4.29
CA THR A 545 -19.68 3.64 -3.82
C THR A 545 -19.86 5.11 -3.43
N ALA A 546 -20.58 5.89 -4.24
CA ALA A 546 -20.83 7.30 -3.95
C ALA A 546 -21.66 7.50 -2.67
N SER A 547 -22.73 6.70 -2.45
CA SER A 547 -23.57 6.84 -1.26
C SER A 547 -22.84 6.46 0.03
N VAL A 548 -22.05 5.39 0.01
CA VAL A 548 -21.28 4.95 1.19
C VAL A 548 -20.16 5.95 1.51
N LEU A 549 -19.44 6.44 0.51
CA LEU A 549 -18.38 7.45 0.71
C LEU A 549 -18.91 8.80 1.19
N ALA A 550 -20.15 9.15 0.86
CA ALA A 550 -20.80 10.37 1.33
C ALA A 550 -21.36 10.23 2.75
N SER A 551 -21.69 9.03 3.21
CA SER A 551 -22.24 8.75 4.55
C SER A 551 -21.15 8.73 5.65
N ASP A 552 -21.55 8.62 6.92
CA ASP A 552 -20.63 8.47 8.06
C ASP A 552 -20.24 7.02 8.34
N ALA A 553 -20.74 6.06 7.55
CA ALA A 553 -20.55 4.63 7.79
C ALA A 553 -19.08 4.18 7.83
N LEU A 554 -18.20 4.84 7.07
CA LEU A 554 -16.76 4.55 7.11
C LEU A 554 -16.15 5.03 8.43
N ASP A 555 -16.47 6.24 8.86
CA ASP A 555 -15.94 6.81 10.10
C ASP A 555 -16.44 6.02 11.32
N GLU A 556 -17.73 5.63 11.34
CA GLU A 556 -18.34 4.79 12.38
C GLU A 556 -17.68 3.40 12.44
N ALA A 557 -17.27 2.85 11.31
CA ALA A 557 -16.53 1.59 11.23
C ALA A 557 -15.02 1.75 11.47
N GLY A 558 -14.52 2.93 11.86
CA GLY A 558 -13.10 3.20 12.11
C GLY A 558 -12.24 3.22 10.85
N LEU A 559 -12.84 3.47 9.68
CA LEU A 559 -12.15 3.54 8.39
C LEU A 559 -11.90 4.99 7.98
N ARG A 560 -10.70 5.27 7.50
CA ARG A 560 -10.33 6.59 7.00
C ARG A 560 -10.85 6.78 5.58
N ARG A 561 -11.64 7.84 5.34
CA ARG A 561 -12.10 8.16 3.98
C ARG A 561 -10.94 8.37 2.99
N PRO A 562 -11.17 8.09 1.69
CA PRO A 562 -10.20 8.44 0.64
C PRO A 562 -9.77 9.91 0.71
N PRO A 563 -8.52 10.25 0.33
CA PRO A 563 -8.01 11.61 0.40
C PRO A 563 -8.89 12.65 -0.31
N LEU A 564 -9.43 12.33 -1.49
CA LEU A 564 -10.34 13.23 -2.21
C LEU A 564 -11.65 13.43 -1.48
N ALA A 565 -12.27 12.35 -1.00
CA ALA A 565 -13.53 12.44 -0.26
C ALA A 565 -13.38 13.32 1.00
N ARG A 566 -12.21 13.28 1.66
CA ARG A 566 -11.91 14.16 2.80
C ARG A 566 -11.83 15.62 2.36
N ALA A 567 -11.00 15.91 1.33
CA ALA A 567 -10.79 17.26 0.85
C ALA A 567 -12.09 17.95 0.39
N PHE A 568 -12.95 17.22 -0.33
CA PHE A 568 -14.17 17.80 -0.88
C PHE A 568 -15.32 17.88 0.13
N ARG A 569 -15.39 16.98 1.10
CA ARG A 569 -16.43 17.02 2.14
C ARG A 569 -16.35 18.27 3.00
N GLU A 570 -15.17 18.78 3.26
CA GLU A 570 -14.91 19.96 4.11
C GLU A 570 -15.24 21.28 3.41
N LEU A 571 -15.58 21.27 2.10
CA LEU A 571 -15.91 22.50 1.35
C LEU A 571 -17.21 23.13 1.86
N GLU A 572 -17.11 24.35 2.39
CA GLU A 572 -18.25 25.13 2.88
C GLU A 572 -18.86 26.00 1.77
N ARG A 573 -18.01 26.70 1.00
CA ARG A 573 -18.44 27.63 -0.08
C ARG A 573 -18.95 26.91 -1.33
N HIS A 574 -18.57 25.63 -1.52
CA HIS A 574 -18.89 24.85 -2.72
C HIS A 574 -19.60 23.52 -2.38
N PRO A 575 -20.81 23.56 -1.77
CA PRO A 575 -21.48 22.36 -1.25
C PRO A 575 -21.80 21.31 -2.34
N SER A 576 -21.96 21.72 -3.60
CA SER A 576 -22.19 20.80 -4.73
C SER A 576 -20.98 19.88 -5.02
N TRP A 577 -19.80 20.23 -4.50
CA TRP A 577 -18.59 19.43 -4.67
C TRP A 577 -18.38 18.39 -3.57
N ARG A 578 -19.15 18.43 -2.48
CA ARG A 578 -19.02 17.48 -1.36
C ARG A 578 -19.26 16.01 -1.75
N SER A 579 -19.95 15.79 -2.86
CA SER A 579 -20.19 14.45 -3.42
C SER A 579 -19.06 13.92 -4.29
N VAL A 580 -18.04 14.73 -4.58
CA VAL A 580 -16.87 14.31 -5.37
C VAL A 580 -15.99 13.39 -4.55
N THR A 581 -15.81 12.16 -5.02
CA THR A 581 -15.02 11.12 -4.31
C THR A 581 -13.94 10.51 -5.19
N ARG A 582 -13.98 10.77 -6.52
CA ARG A 582 -13.11 10.17 -7.54
C ARG A 582 -12.46 11.23 -8.38
N LEU A 583 -11.27 10.95 -8.90
CA LEU A 583 -10.61 11.84 -9.87
C LEU A 583 -11.48 12.03 -11.13
N ARG A 584 -12.16 10.96 -11.59
CA ARG A 584 -13.03 11.04 -12.78
C ARG A 584 -14.28 11.88 -12.59
N ASP A 585 -14.69 12.16 -11.36
CA ASP A 585 -15.83 13.03 -11.03
C ASP A 585 -15.48 14.51 -11.19
N LEU A 586 -14.18 14.84 -11.28
CA LEU A 586 -13.70 16.19 -11.55
C LEU A 586 -13.91 16.57 -13.02
N PRO A 587 -14.22 17.85 -13.31
CA PRO A 587 -14.30 18.32 -14.68
C PRO A 587 -12.97 18.02 -15.41
N SER A 588 -13.08 17.51 -16.63
CA SER A 588 -11.95 17.34 -17.55
C SER A 588 -11.91 18.50 -18.51
N GLY A 589 -10.71 18.98 -18.83
CA GLY A 589 -10.53 19.91 -19.93
C GLY A 589 -11.00 19.31 -21.27
N PRO A 590 -11.16 20.11 -22.32
CA PRO A 590 -11.47 19.58 -23.63
C PRO A 590 -10.40 18.54 -24.00
N THR A 591 -10.85 17.35 -24.33
CA THR A 591 -9.98 16.29 -24.87
C THR A 591 -9.31 16.82 -26.14
N SER A 592 -8.00 17.07 -26.07
CA SER A 592 -7.17 17.45 -27.21
C SER A 592 -6.93 16.25 -28.13
#